data_5940367b35a3208ff1b3aa029611040c
#
_entry.id   5940367b35a3208ff1b3aa029611040c
#
_cell.length_a   1.000
_cell.length_b   1.000
_cell.length_c   1.000
_cell.angle_alpha   90.00
_cell.angle_beta   90.00
_cell.angle_gamma   90.00
#
_symmetry.space_group_name_H-M   'P 1'
#
loop_
_entity.id
_entity.type
_entity.pdbx_description
1 polymer ?
#
loop_
_entity_poly.entity_id
_entity_poly.type
_entity_poly.pdbx_seq_one_letter_code
_entity_poly.pdbx_strand_id
1 'polypeptide(L)'
;MTKRDKFVWKKMNEHYEEAKSLGKEIFAIALQGSQNYNLDFYSDEYVSDVDTKAIILPTFDDFCAGCSPISHTHERANKEHIDLKDIRVIFETFKKQNVNFVEILFSDFFIVPEKYSKYWRQLQDLAEDLVHCHPSQTLKTMAGLSGEKKKALCHPYPTIKHKIDKWGYDGKQLHHIIWINEFMKNYIKGMSFKQCLTERRPQAYIEMMAAKLNRYDLETAVEMANRLDAENVKMKDDYIEKYGQECDGAPYEKLKEIKTEVLKQWFKEQLMS
;
A
#
# COMPACT_ATOMS: atom_id res chain seq x y z
N MET A 1 -23.91 2.36 6.01
CA MET A 1 -23.00 2.62 4.88
C MET A 1 -23.11 4.08 4.49
N THR A 2 -22.01 4.85 4.56
CA THR A 2 -21.95 6.28 4.23
C THR A 2 -22.08 6.55 2.73
N LYS A 3 -22.21 7.84 2.32
CA LYS A 3 -22.16 8.19 0.89
C LYS A 3 -20.80 7.85 0.28
N ARG A 4 -19.71 8.06 1.07
CA ARG A 4 -18.34 7.69 0.68
C ARG A 4 -18.23 6.19 0.43
N ASP A 5 -18.71 5.36 1.37
CA ASP A 5 -18.61 3.91 1.23
C ASP A 5 -19.33 3.41 -0.02
N LYS A 6 -20.54 3.96 -0.30
CA LYS A 6 -21.27 3.62 -1.53
C LYS A 6 -20.48 3.96 -2.78
N PHE A 7 -19.80 5.11 -2.79
CA PHE A 7 -18.96 5.53 -3.89
C PHE A 7 -17.75 4.60 -4.06
N VAL A 8 -17.03 4.30 -2.96
CA VAL A 8 -15.88 3.40 -2.98
C VAL A 8 -16.29 2.00 -3.46
N TRP A 9 -17.37 1.43 -2.92
CA TRP A 9 -17.87 0.12 -3.36
C TRP A 9 -18.26 0.08 -4.84
N LYS A 10 -18.88 1.15 -5.35
CA LYS A 10 -19.18 1.25 -6.79
C LYS A 10 -17.89 1.16 -7.60
N LYS A 11 -16.87 1.94 -7.23
CA LYS A 11 -15.57 1.94 -7.90
C LYS A 11 -14.85 0.61 -7.79
N MET A 12 -14.87 -0.03 -6.62
CA MET A 12 -14.31 -1.37 -6.40
C MET A 12 -14.91 -2.40 -7.37
N ASN A 13 -16.24 -2.38 -7.55
CA ASN A 13 -16.91 -3.28 -8.49
C ASN A 13 -16.51 -2.99 -9.95
N GLU A 14 -16.44 -1.71 -10.35
CA GLU A 14 -15.96 -1.31 -11.68
C GLU A 14 -14.53 -1.84 -11.94
N HIS A 15 -13.61 -1.65 -10.97
CA HIS A 15 -12.23 -2.13 -11.06
C HIS A 15 -12.15 -3.66 -11.12
N TYR A 16 -12.97 -4.35 -10.35
CA TYR A 16 -13.00 -5.81 -10.34
C TYR A 16 -13.43 -6.38 -11.69
N GLU A 17 -14.53 -5.86 -12.29
CA GLU A 17 -14.99 -6.31 -13.60
C GLU A 17 -13.98 -5.96 -14.71
N GLU A 18 -13.34 -4.80 -14.64
CA GLU A 18 -12.28 -4.43 -15.57
C GLU A 18 -11.06 -5.35 -15.45
N ALA A 19 -10.59 -5.63 -14.21
CA ALA A 19 -9.49 -6.56 -13.97
C ALA A 19 -9.79 -7.99 -14.52
N LYS A 20 -11.03 -8.46 -14.35
CA LYS A 20 -11.48 -9.75 -14.93
C LYS A 20 -11.43 -9.72 -16.46
N SER A 21 -11.83 -8.62 -17.09
CA SER A 21 -11.82 -8.50 -18.55
C SER A 21 -10.42 -8.61 -19.17
N LEU A 22 -9.35 -8.43 -18.36
CA LEU A 22 -7.97 -8.64 -18.78
C LEU A 22 -7.58 -10.13 -18.89
N GLY A 23 -8.53 -11.05 -18.67
CA GLY A 23 -8.34 -12.49 -18.87
C GLY A 23 -7.45 -13.15 -17.81
N LYS A 24 -7.35 -12.58 -16.62
CA LYS A 24 -6.60 -13.14 -15.50
C LYS A 24 -7.52 -13.64 -14.40
N GLU A 25 -7.14 -14.75 -13.77
CA GLU A 25 -7.83 -15.22 -12.56
C GLU A 25 -7.50 -14.31 -11.40
N ILE A 26 -8.53 -13.76 -10.76
CA ILE A 26 -8.41 -12.83 -9.61
C ILE A 26 -8.53 -13.65 -8.32
N PHE A 27 -7.48 -13.63 -7.50
CA PHE A 27 -7.55 -14.16 -6.14
C PHE A 27 -8.30 -13.18 -5.21
N ALA A 28 -7.93 -11.91 -5.26
CA ALA A 28 -8.57 -10.84 -4.50
C ALA A 28 -8.27 -9.48 -5.14
N ILE A 29 -9.15 -8.52 -4.95
CA ILE A 29 -8.88 -7.10 -5.22
C ILE A 29 -9.24 -6.29 -3.96
N ALA A 30 -8.38 -5.38 -3.57
CA ALA A 30 -8.58 -4.55 -2.39
C ALA A 30 -8.24 -3.08 -2.66
N LEU A 31 -8.88 -2.20 -1.91
CA LEU A 31 -8.63 -0.76 -1.92
C LEU A 31 -7.21 -0.48 -1.41
N GLN A 32 -6.53 0.50 -2.00
CA GLN A 32 -5.21 0.95 -1.56
C GLN A 32 -5.10 2.48 -1.47
N GLY A 33 -4.05 2.95 -0.81
CA GLY A 33 -3.68 4.36 -0.78
C GLY A 33 -4.56 5.23 0.12
N SER A 34 -4.72 6.51 -0.25
CA SER A 34 -5.32 7.53 0.63
C SER A 34 -6.74 7.21 1.08
N GLN A 35 -7.52 6.53 0.25
CA GLN A 35 -8.87 6.05 0.60
C GLN A 35 -8.84 5.04 1.75
N ASN A 36 -7.82 4.16 1.75
CA ASN A 36 -7.64 3.13 2.79
C ASN A 36 -7.13 3.70 4.11
N TYR A 37 -6.53 4.90 4.08
CA TYR A 37 -5.94 5.56 5.25
C TYR A 37 -6.83 6.63 5.89
N ASN A 38 -8.05 6.84 5.40
CA ASN A 38 -8.90 7.98 5.78
C ASN A 38 -8.19 9.34 5.50
N LEU A 39 -7.48 9.42 4.38
CA LEU A 39 -6.78 10.60 3.87
C LEU A 39 -7.32 11.03 2.50
N ASP A 40 -8.46 10.47 2.12
CA ASP A 40 -9.22 10.92 0.96
C ASP A 40 -9.78 12.33 1.22
N PHE A 41 -9.82 13.10 0.14
CA PHE A 41 -10.28 14.49 0.18
C PHE A 41 -11.07 14.81 -1.09
N TYR A 42 -12.20 15.47 -0.89
CA TYR A 42 -13.11 15.85 -1.96
C TYR A 42 -13.47 17.32 -1.83
N SER A 43 -13.03 18.11 -2.80
CA SER A 43 -13.35 19.53 -2.92
C SER A 43 -13.40 19.92 -4.38
N ASP A 44 -13.77 21.17 -4.66
CA ASP A 44 -13.71 21.71 -6.02
C ASP A 44 -12.27 21.79 -6.57
N GLU A 45 -11.26 21.83 -5.67
CA GLU A 45 -9.85 21.93 -6.04
C GLU A 45 -9.17 20.56 -6.20
N TYR A 46 -9.69 19.52 -5.53
CA TYR A 46 -9.04 18.21 -5.46
C TYR A 46 -10.05 17.10 -5.18
N VAL A 47 -9.98 16.04 -5.97
CA VAL A 47 -10.74 14.80 -5.76
C VAL A 47 -9.75 13.64 -5.63
N SER A 48 -9.86 12.89 -4.55
CA SER A 48 -9.02 11.70 -4.34
C SER A 48 -9.44 10.56 -5.25
N ASP A 49 -8.44 9.98 -5.94
CA ASP A 49 -8.61 8.80 -6.78
C ASP A 49 -9.00 7.58 -5.93
N VAL A 50 -9.64 6.61 -6.56
CA VAL A 50 -9.87 5.29 -5.98
C VAL A 50 -8.94 4.31 -6.70
N ASP A 51 -7.87 3.93 -6.03
CA ASP A 51 -6.90 2.98 -6.55
C ASP A 51 -7.08 1.61 -5.89
N THR A 52 -6.84 0.53 -6.65
CA THR A 52 -6.98 -0.83 -6.17
C THR A 52 -5.74 -1.66 -6.49
N LYS A 53 -5.53 -2.70 -5.69
CA LYS A 53 -4.52 -3.73 -5.93
C LYS A 53 -5.22 -5.08 -6.11
N ALA A 54 -5.02 -5.67 -7.29
CA ALA A 54 -5.54 -6.98 -7.62
C ALA A 54 -4.44 -8.03 -7.55
N ILE A 55 -4.66 -9.08 -6.76
CA ILE A 55 -3.80 -10.25 -6.71
C ILE A 55 -4.31 -11.24 -7.76
N ILE A 56 -3.47 -11.53 -8.74
CA ILE A 56 -3.78 -12.44 -9.84
C ILE A 56 -3.03 -13.75 -9.71
N LEU A 57 -3.61 -14.82 -10.25
CA LEU A 57 -3.01 -16.14 -10.26
C LEU A 57 -2.41 -16.45 -11.64
N PRO A 58 -1.20 -17.06 -11.69
CA PRO A 58 -0.63 -17.55 -12.94
C PRO A 58 -1.41 -18.76 -13.45
N THR A 59 -1.40 -19.01 -14.76
CA THR A 59 -1.84 -20.29 -15.28
C THR A 59 -0.87 -21.40 -14.87
N PHE A 60 -1.32 -22.66 -14.88
CA PHE A 60 -0.46 -23.81 -14.62
C PHE A 60 0.70 -23.87 -15.64
N ASP A 61 0.39 -23.61 -16.92
CA ASP A 61 1.39 -23.62 -17.99
C ASP A 61 2.43 -22.51 -17.80
N ASP A 62 2.00 -21.25 -17.48
CA ASP A 62 2.92 -20.16 -17.19
C ASP A 62 3.83 -20.47 -16.00
N PHE A 63 3.27 -21.14 -14.98
CA PHE A 63 4.01 -21.53 -13.78
C PHE A 63 5.06 -22.62 -14.11
N CYS A 64 4.68 -23.66 -14.84
CA CYS A 64 5.58 -24.75 -15.26
C CYS A 64 6.66 -24.29 -16.25
N ALA A 65 6.32 -23.36 -17.15
CA ALA A 65 7.27 -22.77 -18.09
C ALA A 65 8.23 -21.76 -17.44
N GLY A 66 8.06 -21.45 -16.14
CA GLY A 66 8.88 -20.46 -15.44
C GLY A 66 8.69 -19.03 -15.94
N CYS A 67 7.51 -18.70 -16.48
CA CYS A 67 7.18 -17.37 -16.95
C CYS A 67 7.33 -16.33 -15.82
N SER A 68 7.87 -15.17 -16.16
CA SER A 68 8.05 -14.07 -15.20
C SER A 68 6.72 -13.66 -14.59
N PRO A 69 6.67 -13.46 -13.25
CA PRO A 69 5.46 -13.00 -12.59
C PRO A 69 5.01 -11.62 -13.09
N ILE A 70 3.71 -11.44 -13.25
CA ILE A 70 3.13 -10.16 -13.65
C ILE A 70 3.21 -9.16 -12.50
N SER A 71 3.73 -7.97 -12.78
CA SER A 71 3.70 -6.80 -11.91
C SER A 71 3.47 -5.58 -12.80
N HIS A 72 2.23 -5.20 -12.96
CA HIS A 72 1.81 -4.17 -13.91
C HIS A 72 0.74 -3.27 -13.29
N THR A 73 0.78 -1.97 -13.59
CA THR A 73 -0.26 -1.02 -13.23
C THR A 73 -1.09 -0.71 -14.47
N HIS A 74 -2.36 -1.06 -14.43
CA HIS A 74 -3.33 -0.73 -15.45
C HIS A 74 -3.93 0.64 -15.11
N GLU A 75 -3.67 1.63 -15.97
CA GLU A 75 -4.23 2.98 -15.85
C GLU A 75 -5.58 3.03 -16.57
N ARG A 76 -6.63 3.43 -15.85
CA ARG A 76 -7.97 3.61 -16.38
C ARG A 76 -8.12 4.97 -17.07
N ALA A 77 -9.13 5.10 -17.92
CA ALA A 77 -9.41 6.36 -18.66
C ALA A 77 -9.60 7.58 -17.74
N ASN A 78 -10.05 7.39 -16.51
CA ASN A 78 -10.23 8.41 -15.48
C ASN A 78 -9.00 8.63 -14.59
N LYS A 79 -7.85 8.05 -14.94
CA LYS A 79 -6.57 8.08 -14.21
C LYS A 79 -6.54 7.33 -12.88
N GLU A 80 -7.58 6.59 -12.53
CA GLU A 80 -7.54 5.61 -11.44
C GLU A 80 -6.67 4.42 -11.85
N HIS A 81 -6.09 3.70 -10.89
CA HIS A 81 -5.18 2.60 -11.17
C HIS A 81 -5.69 1.28 -10.61
N ILE A 82 -5.49 0.22 -11.39
CA ILE A 82 -5.59 -1.17 -10.94
C ILE A 82 -4.17 -1.75 -10.97
N ASP A 83 -3.59 -1.96 -9.79
CA ASP A 83 -2.24 -2.49 -9.67
C ASP A 83 -2.29 -4.03 -9.64
N LEU A 84 -2.02 -4.65 -10.81
CA LEU A 84 -2.07 -6.10 -11.00
C LEU A 84 -0.78 -6.75 -10.51
N LYS A 85 -0.87 -7.63 -9.52
CA LYS A 85 0.27 -8.32 -8.91
C LYS A 85 0.05 -9.82 -8.86
N ASP A 86 0.93 -10.56 -9.52
CA ASP A 86 0.98 -12.01 -9.39
C ASP A 86 1.17 -12.42 -7.91
N ILE A 87 0.48 -13.45 -7.48
CA ILE A 87 0.56 -13.97 -6.10
C ILE A 87 2.01 -14.29 -5.70
N ARG A 88 2.87 -14.69 -6.64
CA ARG A 88 4.29 -14.97 -6.40
C ARG A 88 5.07 -13.71 -5.99
N VAL A 89 4.72 -12.56 -6.58
CA VAL A 89 5.37 -11.26 -6.27
C VAL A 89 4.83 -10.67 -4.98
N ILE A 90 3.50 -10.60 -4.85
CA ILE A 90 2.89 -9.87 -3.73
C ILE A 90 3.19 -10.54 -2.39
N PHE A 91 3.21 -11.88 -2.33
CA PHE A 91 3.52 -12.61 -1.10
C PHE A 91 5.00 -12.42 -0.67
N GLU A 92 5.93 -12.33 -1.62
CA GLU A 92 7.31 -11.96 -1.29
C GLU A 92 7.43 -10.50 -0.84
N THR A 93 6.56 -9.63 -1.35
CA THR A 93 6.52 -8.23 -0.91
C THR A 93 5.88 -8.07 0.48
N PHE A 94 4.93 -8.93 0.83
CA PHE A 94 4.40 -9.01 2.21
C PHE A 94 5.49 -9.37 3.21
N LYS A 95 6.37 -10.34 2.90
CA LYS A 95 7.54 -10.67 3.74
C LYS A 95 8.51 -9.50 3.93
N LYS A 96 8.62 -8.63 2.92
CA LYS A 96 9.41 -7.40 3.03
C LYS A 96 8.72 -6.31 3.84
N GLN A 97 7.50 -6.57 4.31
CA GLN A 97 6.68 -5.64 5.11
C GLN A 97 6.56 -4.26 4.46
N ASN A 98 6.44 -4.25 3.13
CA ASN A 98 6.25 -3.01 2.38
C ASN A 98 4.81 -2.52 2.58
N VAL A 99 4.67 -1.36 3.24
CA VAL A 99 3.37 -0.79 3.60
C VAL A 99 2.42 -0.65 2.41
N ASN A 100 2.92 -0.24 1.24
CA ASN A 100 2.13 -0.08 0.03
C ASN A 100 1.52 -1.40 -0.49
N PHE A 101 1.90 -2.54 0.09
CA PHE A 101 1.38 -3.85 -0.25
C PHE A 101 0.62 -4.48 0.90
N VAL A 102 1.20 -4.50 2.11
CA VAL A 102 0.54 -5.13 3.26
C VAL A 102 -0.72 -4.39 3.69
N GLU A 103 -0.85 -3.09 3.40
CA GLU A 103 -2.01 -2.27 3.72
C GLU A 103 -3.35 -2.87 3.24
N ILE A 104 -3.34 -3.60 2.11
CA ILE A 104 -4.56 -4.19 1.55
C ILE A 104 -5.16 -5.26 2.44
N LEU A 105 -4.36 -5.91 3.29
CA LEU A 105 -4.82 -6.90 4.25
C LEU A 105 -5.64 -6.27 5.39
N PHE A 106 -5.47 -4.96 5.62
CA PHE A 106 -6.16 -4.16 6.62
C PHE A 106 -7.34 -3.35 6.04
N SER A 107 -7.58 -3.46 4.74
CA SER A 107 -8.67 -2.75 4.08
C SER A 107 -10.04 -3.33 4.45
N ASP A 108 -11.01 -2.45 4.67
CA ASP A 108 -12.42 -2.83 4.83
C ASP A 108 -13.13 -2.97 3.46
N PHE A 109 -12.46 -2.61 2.36
CA PHE A 109 -12.98 -2.65 1.00
C PHE A 109 -12.17 -3.64 0.17
N PHE A 110 -12.73 -4.84 -0.05
CA PHE A 110 -12.14 -5.88 -0.88
C PHE A 110 -13.21 -6.73 -1.54
N ILE A 111 -12.90 -7.30 -2.70
CA ILE A 111 -13.74 -8.28 -3.39
C ILE A 111 -12.90 -9.54 -3.58
N VAL A 112 -13.46 -10.67 -3.15
CA VAL A 112 -12.79 -11.97 -3.21
C VAL A 112 -13.80 -13.00 -3.77
N PRO A 113 -13.47 -13.74 -4.84
CA PRO A 113 -14.30 -14.85 -5.29
C PRO A 113 -14.56 -15.84 -4.15
N GLU A 114 -15.79 -16.37 -4.06
CA GLU A 114 -16.22 -17.23 -2.95
C GLU A 114 -15.25 -18.39 -2.71
N LYS A 115 -14.76 -19.01 -3.78
CA LYS A 115 -13.80 -20.13 -3.72
C LYS A 115 -12.48 -19.80 -3.00
N TYR A 116 -12.12 -18.51 -2.90
CA TYR A 116 -10.89 -18.04 -2.23
C TYR A 116 -11.15 -17.36 -0.88
N SER A 117 -12.39 -17.16 -0.48
CA SER A 117 -12.77 -16.38 0.72
C SER A 117 -12.12 -16.89 2.00
N LYS A 118 -11.96 -18.22 2.17
CA LYS A 118 -11.28 -18.79 3.35
C LYS A 118 -9.81 -18.38 3.44
N TYR A 119 -9.11 -18.32 2.31
CA TYR A 119 -7.68 -17.97 2.29
C TYR A 119 -7.47 -16.47 2.53
N TRP A 120 -8.38 -15.64 2.00
CA TRP A 120 -8.33 -14.22 2.28
C TRP A 120 -8.53 -13.92 3.76
N ARG A 121 -9.48 -14.57 4.42
CA ARG A 121 -9.67 -14.47 5.88
C ARG A 121 -8.42 -14.90 6.64
N GLN A 122 -7.81 -16.03 6.27
CA GLN A 122 -6.55 -16.47 6.89
C GLN A 122 -5.42 -15.43 6.72
N LEU A 123 -5.36 -14.74 5.57
CA LEU A 123 -4.39 -13.65 5.38
C LEU A 123 -4.70 -12.44 6.26
N GLN A 124 -5.97 -12.08 6.41
CA GLN A 124 -6.38 -10.97 7.28
C GLN A 124 -6.12 -11.30 8.77
N ASP A 125 -6.41 -12.53 9.19
CA ASP A 125 -6.14 -13.01 10.55
C ASP A 125 -4.63 -13.05 10.86
N LEU A 126 -3.80 -13.30 9.84
CA LEU A 126 -2.34 -13.32 9.95
C LEU A 126 -1.71 -11.92 9.89
N ALA A 127 -2.45 -10.91 9.41
CA ALA A 127 -1.88 -9.62 8.99
C ALA A 127 -1.12 -8.88 10.10
N GLU A 128 -1.67 -8.79 11.31
CA GLU A 128 -0.99 -8.13 12.44
C GLU A 128 0.27 -8.89 12.86
N ASP A 129 0.21 -10.21 12.97
CA ASP A 129 1.40 -11.02 13.28
C ASP A 129 2.48 -10.83 12.20
N LEU A 130 2.07 -10.79 10.93
CA LEU A 130 2.98 -10.64 9.79
C LEU A 130 3.74 -9.32 9.84
N VAL A 131 3.08 -8.20 10.16
CA VAL A 131 3.72 -6.88 10.18
C VAL A 131 4.48 -6.58 11.47
N HIS A 132 4.28 -7.39 12.51
CA HIS A 132 4.99 -7.29 13.78
C HIS A 132 6.05 -8.38 14.00
N CYS A 133 6.14 -9.39 13.11
CA CYS A 133 7.14 -10.46 13.23
C CYS A 133 8.59 -9.98 12.99
N HIS A 134 8.77 -8.83 12.33
CA HIS A 134 10.07 -8.24 12.04
C HIS A 134 10.00 -6.69 12.08
N PRO A 135 9.83 -6.09 13.27
CA PRO A 135 9.53 -4.66 13.37
C PRO A 135 10.61 -3.76 12.77
N SER A 136 11.88 -4.15 12.90
CA SER A 136 12.99 -3.41 12.28
C SER A 136 12.88 -3.37 10.75
N GLN A 137 12.32 -4.40 10.11
CA GLN A 137 12.08 -4.42 8.67
C GLN A 137 10.96 -3.45 8.27
N THR A 138 9.86 -3.39 9.02
CA THR A 138 8.80 -2.39 8.82
C THR A 138 9.38 -0.97 8.89
N LEU A 139 10.15 -0.67 9.93
CA LEU A 139 10.76 0.66 10.10
C LEU A 139 11.78 0.98 9.00
N LYS A 140 12.58 0.00 8.55
CA LYS A 140 13.49 0.17 7.39
C LYS A 140 12.72 0.51 6.13
N THR A 141 11.62 -0.19 5.86
CA THR A 141 10.79 0.05 4.68
C THR A 141 10.16 1.43 4.73
N MET A 142 9.64 1.86 5.89
CA MET A 142 9.05 3.19 6.06
C MET A 142 10.08 4.31 5.91
N ALA A 143 11.26 4.19 6.52
CA ALA A 143 12.33 5.17 6.37
C ALA A 143 12.86 5.23 4.91
N GLY A 144 12.96 4.08 4.24
CA GLY A 144 13.30 4.01 2.81
C GLY A 144 12.28 4.74 1.94
N LEU A 145 10.99 4.51 2.19
CA LEU A 145 9.90 5.18 1.50
C LEU A 145 9.93 6.71 1.73
N SER A 146 10.23 7.15 2.95
CA SER A 146 10.41 8.58 3.26
C SER A 146 11.50 9.21 2.40
N GLY A 147 12.68 8.57 2.31
CA GLY A 147 13.79 9.03 1.47
C GLY A 147 13.44 9.07 -0.02
N GLU A 148 12.66 8.10 -0.53
CA GLU A 148 12.15 8.13 -1.91
C GLU A 148 11.22 9.33 -2.15
N LYS A 149 10.29 9.59 -1.23
CA LYS A 149 9.37 10.73 -1.33
C LYS A 149 10.12 12.06 -1.26
N LYS A 150 11.14 12.17 -0.40
CA LYS A 150 12.01 13.35 -0.35
C LYS A 150 12.75 13.60 -1.66
N LYS A 151 13.32 12.56 -2.27
CA LYS A 151 13.97 12.67 -3.59
C LYS A 151 13.00 13.11 -4.68
N ALA A 152 11.76 12.63 -4.62
CA ALA A 152 10.72 12.95 -5.59
C ALA A 152 10.10 14.34 -5.38
N LEU A 153 10.28 14.98 -4.22
CA LEU A 153 9.60 16.22 -3.82
C LEU A 153 9.71 17.34 -4.86
N CYS A 154 10.92 17.60 -5.34
CA CYS A 154 11.21 18.66 -6.32
C CYS A 154 11.62 18.10 -7.69
N HIS A 155 11.52 16.77 -7.90
CA HIS A 155 11.93 16.17 -9.16
C HIS A 155 10.86 16.33 -10.24
N PRO A 156 11.19 16.90 -11.43
CA PRO A 156 10.20 17.22 -12.46
C PRO A 156 9.83 15.99 -13.32
N TYR A 157 9.27 14.94 -12.71
CA TYR A 157 8.71 13.83 -13.48
C TYR A 157 7.66 14.33 -14.48
N PRO A 158 7.56 13.76 -15.69
CA PRO A 158 6.64 14.24 -16.73
C PRO A 158 5.19 14.42 -16.23
N THR A 159 4.71 13.49 -15.40
CA THR A 159 3.33 13.50 -14.90
C THR A 159 3.04 14.62 -13.89
N ILE A 160 4.05 15.14 -13.20
CA ILE A 160 3.91 16.17 -12.14
C ILE A 160 4.67 17.47 -12.47
N LYS A 161 5.29 17.56 -13.67
CA LYS A 161 6.07 18.72 -14.07
C LYS A 161 5.31 20.04 -13.90
N HIS A 162 4.03 20.06 -14.25
CA HIS A 162 3.16 21.22 -14.08
C HIS A 162 3.06 21.72 -12.63
N LYS A 163 3.17 20.82 -11.63
CA LYS A 163 3.19 21.18 -10.20
C LYS A 163 4.53 21.78 -9.81
N ILE A 164 5.62 21.15 -10.27
CA ILE A 164 6.97 21.66 -10.01
C ILE A 164 7.16 23.05 -10.62
N ASP A 165 6.72 23.26 -11.86
CA ASP A 165 6.79 24.56 -12.53
C ASP A 165 5.97 25.63 -11.80
N LYS A 166 4.86 25.26 -11.13
CA LYS A 166 3.97 26.20 -10.44
C LYS A 166 4.37 26.48 -8.99
N TRP A 167 4.75 25.45 -8.24
CA TRP A 167 4.98 25.54 -6.79
C TRP A 167 6.41 25.22 -6.37
N GLY A 168 7.27 24.72 -7.28
CA GLY A 168 8.61 24.26 -7.03
C GLY A 168 8.70 22.85 -6.42
N TYR A 169 7.56 22.26 -6.01
CA TYR A 169 7.49 20.94 -5.38
C TYR A 169 6.15 20.25 -5.61
N ASP A 170 6.10 18.92 -5.42
CA ASP A 170 4.86 18.15 -5.38
C ASP A 170 4.41 17.91 -3.93
N GLY A 171 3.38 18.62 -3.51
CA GLY A 171 2.83 18.53 -2.15
C GLY A 171 2.34 17.14 -1.77
N LYS A 172 2.01 16.25 -2.74
CA LYS A 172 1.68 14.86 -2.46
C LYS A 172 2.88 14.11 -1.84
N GLN A 173 4.11 14.44 -2.23
CA GLN A 173 5.30 13.82 -1.64
C GLN A 173 5.51 14.27 -0.19
N LEU A 174 5.38 15.57 0.11
CA LEU A 174 5.47 16.09 1.47
C LEU A 174 4.37 15.50 2.36
N HIS A 175 3.14 15.43 1.86
CA HIS A 175 2.02 14.76 2.55
C HIS A 175 2.39 13.33 2.97
N HIS A 176 2.99 12.54 2.07
CA HIS A 176 3.43 11.18 2.39
C HIS A 176 4.54 11.14 3.44
N ILE A 177 5.51 12.07 3.41
CA ILE A 177 6.59 12.11 4.41
C ILE A 177 6.01 12.39 5.81
N ILE A 178 5.05 13.32 5.93
CA ILE A 178 4.38 13.61 7.20
C ILE A 178 3.61 12.38 7.70
N TRP A 179 2.88 11.70 6.79
CA TRP A 179 2.14 10.49 7.13
C TRP A 179 3.07 9.35 7.59
N ILE A 180 4.19 9.13 6.92
CA ILE A 180 5.21 8.14 7.30
C ILE A 180 5.72 8.43 8.71
N ASN A 181 5.99 9.68 9.02
CA ASN A 181 6.47 10.09 10.34
C ASN A 181 5.46 9.76 11.45
N GLU A 182 4.17 10.06 11.23
CA GLU A 182 3.11 9.69 12.19
C GLU A 182 2.94 8.17 12.29
N PHE A 183 2.97 7.45 11.17
CA PHE A 183 2.92 6.00 11.16
C PHE A 183 4.04 5.40 12.02
N MET A 184 5.29 5.80 11.80
CA MET A 184 6.45 5.26 12.53
C MET A 184 6.35 5.56 14.03
N LYS A 185 5.92 6.78 14.41
CA LYS A 185 5.69 7.14 15.83
C LYS A 185 4.65 6.24 16.49
N ASN A 186 3.56 5.95 15.81
CA ASN A 186 2.49 5.09 16.33
C ASN A 186 2.94 3.62 16.40
N TYR A 187 3.64 3.15 15.37
CA TYR A 187 4.17 1.79 15.31
C TYR A 187 5.15 1.48 16.44
N ILE A 188 6.10 2.39 16.71
CA ILE A 188 7.06 2.26 17.81
C ILE A 188 6.39 2.26 19.20
N LYS A 189 5.22 2.92 19.33
CA LYS A 189 4.40 2.88 20.55
C LYS A 189 3.63 1.57 20.73
N GLY A 190 3.68 0.65 19.77
CA GLY A 190 2.97 -0.62 19.81
C GLY A 190 1.49 -0.53 19.46
N MET A 191 1.07 0.48 18.70
CA MET A 191 -0.28 0.54 18.16
C MET A 191 -0.44 -0.55 17.08
N SER A 192 -1.68 -1.05 16.88
CA SER A 192 -1.96 -1.97 15.79
C SER A 192 -1.62 -1.34 14.44
N PHE A 193 -1.29 -2.16 13.45
CA PHE A 193 -0.92 -1.65 12.13
C PHE A 193 -2.07 -0.87 11.48
N LYS A 194 -3.31 -1.36 11.65
CA LYS A 194 -4.51 -0.63 11.18
C LYS A 194 -4.60 0.76 11.80
N GLN A 195 -4.32 0.89 13.11
CA GLN A 195 -4.27 2.19 13.78
C GLN A 195 -3.15 3.07 13.23
N CYS A 196 -1.95 2.50 13.01
CA CYS A 196 -0.83 3.24 12.40
C CYS A 196 -1.20 3.80 11.01
N LEU A 197 -1.97 3.05 10.20
CA LEU A 197 -2.47 3.51 8.90
C LEU A 197 -3.46 4.67 9.03
N THR A 198 -4.38 4.61 10.00
CA THR A 198 -5.60 5.43 10.03
C THR A 198 -5.63 6.51 11.10
N GLU A 199 -4.88 6.36 12.20
CA GLU A 199 -4.87 7.30 13.31
C GLU A 199 -3.67 8.23 13.26
N ARG A 200 -3.89 9.51 13.55
CA ARG A 200 -2.88 10.57 13.54
C ARG A 200 -3.28 11.71 14.44
N ARG A 201 -2.30 12.49 14.89
CA ARG A 201 -2.55 13.70 15.65
C ARG A 201 -3.33 14.72 14.80
N PRO A 202 -4.28 15.47 15.37
CA PRO A 202 -5.04 16.49 14.62
C PRO A 202 -4.12 17.50 13.89
N GLN A 203 -3.05 17.92 14.52
CA GLN A 203 -2.09 18.84 13.91
C GLN A 203 -1.40 18.23 12.69
N ALA A 204 -0.99 16.96 12.78
CA ALA A 204 -0.38 16.24 11.64
C ALA A 204 -1.37 16.10 10.47
N TYR A 205 -2.65 15.89 10.75
CA TYR A 205 -3.67 15.87 9.70
C TYR A 205 -3.79 17.22 8.97
N ILE A 206 -3.79 18.32 9.71
CA ILE A 206 -3.82 19.68 9.15
C ILE A 206 -2.58 19.90 8.26
N GLU A 207 -1.40 19.55 8.75
CA GLU A 207 -0.15 19.66 8.01
C GLU A 207 -0.14 18.80 6.73
N MET A 208 -0.65 17.57 6.82
CA MET A 208 -0.80 16.68 5.67
C MET A 208 -1.71 17.29 4.59
N MET A 209 -2.86 17.85 4.98
CA MET A 209 -3.78 18.47 4.04
C MET A 209 -3.22 19.75 3.44
N ALA A 210 -2.56 20.61 4.24
CA ALA A 210 -1.87 21.79 3.75
C ALA A 210 -0.78 21.41 2.73
N ALA A 211 0.02 20.38 3.01
CA ALA A 211 1.02 19.85 2.09
C ALA A 211 0.37 19.36 0.79
N LYS A 212 -0.66 18.51 0.87
CA LYS A 212 -1.37 17.92 -0.27
C LYS A 212 -1.91 18.98 -1.22
N LEU A 213 -2.32 20.13 -0.69
CA LEU A 213 -2.86 21.27 -1.43
C LEU A 213 -1.79 22.32 -1.82
N ASN A 214 -0.50 22.03 -1.62
CA ASN A 214 0.62 22.93 -1.90
C ASN A 214 0.46 24.31 -1.21
N ARG A 215 0.05 24.33 0.07
CA ARG A 215 -0.16 25.57 0.85
C ARG A 215 1.13 26.11 1.52
N TYR A 216 2.22 25.38 1.44
CA TYR A 216 3.54 25.83 1.90
C TYR A 216 4.31 26.47 0.74
N ASP A 217 5.22 27.43 1.05
CA ASP A 217 6.24 27.83 0.10
C ASP A 217 7.29 26.72 -0.07
N LEU A 218 8.13 26.85 -1.08
CA LEU A 218 9.13 25.84 -1.43
C LEU A 218 10.15 25.66 -0.29
N GLU A 219 10.62 26.74 0.34
CA GLU A 219 11.63 26.69 1.40
C GLU A 219 11.08 25.92 2.60
N THR A 220 9.90 26.29 3.09
CA THR A 220 9.19 25.58 4.18
C THR A 220 8.97 24.10 3.84
N ALA A 221 8.52 23.79 2.62
CA ALA A 221 8.24 22.42 2.22
C ALA A 221 9.51 21.55 2.20
N VAL A 222 10.61 22.07 1.69
CA VAL A 222 11.93 21.39 1.65
C VAL A 222 12.50 21.21 3.06
N GLU A 223 12.42 22.23 3.90
CA GLU A 223 12.89 22.17 5.29
C GLU A 223 12.10 21.12 6.10
N MET A 224 10.77 21.13 6.00
CA MET A 224 9.91 20.12 6.63
C MET A 224 10.27 18.71 6.15
N ALA A 225 10.41 18.49 4.84
CA ALA A 225 10.75 17.19 4.28
C ALA A 225 12.12 16.69 4.78
N ASN A 226 13.13 17.55 4.82
CA ASN A 226 14.47 17.21 5.31
C ASN A 226 14.44 16.85 6.80
N ARG A 227 13.77 17.64 7.63
CA ARG A 227 13.64 17.41 9.07
C ARG A 227 12.93 16.10 9.37
N LEU A 228 11.76 15.87 8.75
CA LEU A 228 10.95 14.66 8.99
C LEU A 228 11.63 13.40 8.48
N ASP A 229 12.28 13.46 7.32
CA ASP A 229 13.04 12.33 6.79
C ASP A 229 14.22 11.95 7.71
N ALA A 230 14.97 12.95 8.22
CA ALA A 230 16.03 12.71 9.20
C ALA A 230 15.48 12.12 10.52
N GLU A 231 14.30 12.58 10.99
CA GLU A 231 13.62 12.02 12.15
C GLU A 231 13.20 10.56 11.90
N ASN A 232 12.68 10.24 10.71
CA ASN A 232 12.30 8.87 10.32
C ASN A 232 13.51 7.92 10.31
N VAL A 233 14.64 8.36 9.76
CA VAL A 233 15.89 7.59 9.79
C VAL A 233 16.35 7.37 11.23
N LYS A 234 16.34 8.43 12.05
CA LYS A 234 16.74 8.34 13.45
C LYS A 234 15.84 7.37 14.24
N MET A 235 14.52 7.45 14.10
CA MET A 235 13.59 6.52 14.76
C MET A 235 13.88 5.07 14.42
N LYS A 236 14.17 4.76 13.15
CA LYS A 236 14.59 3.43 12.70
C LYS A 236 15.90 3.01 13.36
N ASP A 237 16.92 3.87 13.38
CA ASP A 237 18.22 3.55 13.93
C ASP A 237 18.18 3.35 15.46
N ASP A 238 17.51 4.25 16.19
CA ASP A 238 17.28 4.14 17.64
C ASP A 238 16.54 2.85 18.00
N TYR A 239 15.55 2.46 17.17
CA TYR A 239 14.81 1.21 17.40
C TYR A 239 15.70 -0.02 17.22
N ILE A 240 16.50 -0.05 16.13
CA ILE A 240 17.40 -1.17 15.83
C ILE A 240 18.51 -1.28 16.90
N GLU A 241 19.06 -0.15 17.34
CA GLU A 241 20.06 -0.13 18.41
C GLU A 241 19.49 -0.70 19.71
N LYS A 242 18.25 -0.35 20.05
CA LYS A 242 17.62 -0.78 21.32
C LYS A 242 17.10 -2.22 21.31
N TYR A 243 16.50 -2.66 20.21
CA TYR A 243 15.76 -3.92 20.15
C TYR A 243 16.35 -4.95 19.19
N GLY A 244 17.36 -4.59 18.39
CA GLY A 244 17.96 -5.47 17.41
C GLY A 244 17.11 -5.65 16.14
N GLN A 245 17.38 -6.76 15.44
CA GLN A 245 16.74 -7.08 14.15
C GLN A 245 16.15 -8.51 14.18
N GLU A 246 15.67 -8.94 15.33
CA GLU A 246 15.08 -10.25 15.45
C GLU A 246 13.81 -10.38 14.61
N CYS A 247 13.60 -11.59 14.08
CA CYS A 247 12.47 -11.91 13.22
C CYS A 247 11.85 -13.22 13.70
N ASP A 248 10.55 -13.21 14.02
CA ASP A 248 9.77 -14.41 14.15
C ASP A 248 9.40 -14.94 12.76
N GLY A 249 9.96 -16.07 12.37
CA GLY A 249 9.70 -16.68 11.06
C GLY A 249 8.33 -17.36 10.93
N ALA A 250 7.62 -17.62 12.03
CA ALA A 250 6.36 -18.38 12.01
C ALA A 250 5.27 -17.73 11.12
N PRO A 251 5.03 -16.41 11.13
CA PRO A 251 4.10 -15.78 10.21
C PRO A 251 4.48 -15.95 8.73
N TYR A 252 5.76 -15.98 8.40
CA TYR A 252 6.22 -16.19 7.03
C TYR A 252 5.96 -17.62 6.52
N GLU A 253 6.09 -18.63 7.39
CA GLU A 253 5.75 -19.99 7.02
C GLU A 253 4.24 -20.16 6.82
N LYS A 254 3.39 -19.58 7.68
CA LYS A 254 1.93 -19.55 7.46
C LYS A 254 1.56 -18.85 6.14
N LEU A 255 2.19 -17.72 5.84
CA LEU A 255 1.99 -17.01 4.59
C LEU A 255 2.33 -17.89 3.37
N LYS A 256 3.42 -18.67 3.44
CA LYS A 256 3.84 -19.60 2.39
C LYS A 256 2.85 -20.77 2.25
N GLU A 257 2.33 -21.30 3.35
CA GLU A 257 1.30 -22.33 3.35
C GLU A 257 0.03 -21.84 2.64
N ILE A 258 -0.48 -20.66 3.01
CA ILE A 258 -1.66 -20.07 2.36
C ILE A 258 -1.44 -19.92 0.85
N LYS A 259 -0.31 -19.35 0.43
CA LYS A 259 0.04 -19.24 -1.00
C LYS A 259 0.01 -20.60 -1.69
N THR A 260 0.59 -21.60 -1.08
CA THR A 260 0.69 -22.94 -1.63
C THR A 260 -0.70 -23.57 -1.80
N GLU A 261 -1.57 -23.44 -0.82
CA GLU A 261 -2.92 -23.99 -0.89
C GLU A 261 -3.80 -23.27 -1.94
N VAL A 262 -3.67 -21.96 -2.08
CA VAL A 262 -4.35 -21.20 -3.16
C VAL A 262 -3.91 -21.70 -4.52
N LEU A 263 -2.61 -21.84 -4.75
CA LEU A 263 -2.07 -22.31 -6.04
C LEU A 263 -2.47 -23.76 -6.32
N LYS A 264 -2.44 -24.66 -5.33
CA LYS A 264 -2.90 -26.05 -5.47
C LYS A 264 -4.35 -26.12 -5.90
N GLN A 265 -5.23 -25.34 -5.24
CA GLN A 265 -6.64 -25.32 -5.61
C GLN A 265 -6.82 -24.83 -7.04
N TRP A 266 -6.19 -23.72 -7.42
CA TRP A 266 -6.31 -23.13 -8.73
C TRP A 266 -5.78 -24.05 -9.85
N PHE A 267 -4.60 -24.62 -9.68
CA PHE A 267 -4.02 -25.54 -10.67
C PHE A 267 -4.83 -26.83 -10.81
N LYS A 268 -5.41 -27.34 -9.72
CA LYS A 268 -6.32 -28.48 -9.79
C LYS A 268 -7.55 -28.16 -10.64
N GLU A 269 -8.14 -26.98 -10.49
CA GLU A 269 -9.29 -26.54 -11.29
C GLU A 269 -8.92 -26.48 -12.79
N GLN A 270 -7.74 -25.93 -13.13
CA GLN A 270 -7.27 -25.85 -14.51
C GLN A 270 -7.00 -27.22 -15.16
N LEU A 271 -6.47 -28.18 -14.39
CA LEU A 271 -6.18 -29.52 -14.90
C LEU A 271 -7.42 -30.39 -15.04
N MET A 272 -8.57 -30.00 -14.48
CA MET A 272 -9.85 -30.73 -14.54
C MET A 272 -10.83 -30.07 -15.51
N SER A 273 -10.55 -28.88 -16.04
CA SER A 273 -11.36 -28.17 -17.05
C SER A 273 -10.92 -28.53 -18.47
#